data_7ee2bc3541890ffa0792a43f930d524e
#
_entry.id   7ee2bc3541890ffa0792a43f930d524e
#
_cell.length_a   1.000
_cell.length_b   1.000
_cell.length_c   1.000
_cell.angle_alpha   90.00
_cell.angle_beta   90.00
_cell.angle_gamma   90.00
#
_symmetry.space_group_name_H-M   'P 1'
#
loop_
_entity.id
_entity.type
_entity.pdbx_description
1 polymer ?
#
loop_
_entity_poly.entity_id
_entity_poly.type
_entity_poly.pdbx_seq_one_letter_code
_entity_poly.pdbx_strand_id
1 'polypeptide(L)'
;VMNYLLPLQDVLAMHCSANVGKGGDVALFFGLSGTGKTTLSADPKRQLIGDDEHGWTDDGVFNFEGGCYAKVIRLSADNEPEIYDTTRRFGTILENVVQDRTSRRLDLDDDRFTENTRAAYPLDFIPNVVADGMVESHPKNVILLTCDAQGVLPPIARLDPEHAVYHFISGYTSKIAGTEIGLGIEPEIAFSACFGAPFMVHHPFKYADMLRAKMRKHGANCWLVNTGWVGGGWGVGKRISIRHTRNLLNAALEGKLDGVEYRKDKLFGFEVPQSRPDVPEDVLDPSTSWGNKDEYWKRYDALAARYIENFKHYADGCTPEVLAAGPKRLKDAK
;
A
#
# COMPACT_ATOMS: atom_id res chain seq x y z
N VAL A 1 19.53 -8.39 -5.60
CA VAL A 1 20.10 -8.82 -6.89
C VAL A 1 19.08 -8.57 -7.99
N MET A 2 17.84 -9.12 -7.88
CA MET A 2 16.83 -9.02 -8.95
C MET A 2 16.44 -7.56 -9.26
N ASN A 3 16.29 -6.71 -8.24
CA ASN A 3 16.03 -5.27 -8.41
C ASN A 3 17.13 -4.50 -9.18
N TYR A 4 18.34 -5.09 -9.30
CA TYR A 4 19.39 -4.56 -10.16
C TYR A 4 19.36 -5.17 -11.57
N LEU A 5 19.25 -6.50 -11.68
CA LEU A 5 19.40 -7.21 -12.95
C LEU A 5 18.16 -7.07 -13.87
N LEU A 6 16.96 -7.20 -13.32
CA LEU A 6 15.72 -7.21 -14.11
C LEU A 6 15.50 -5.89 -14.88
N PRO A 7 15.71 -4.68 -14.27
CA PRO A 7 15.57 -3.43 -15.02
C PRO A 7 16.59 -3.22 -16.16
N LEU A 8 17.68 -3.99 -16.20
CA LEU A 8 18.63 -3.98 -17.31
C LEU A 8 18.14 -4.83 -18.50
N GLN A 9 17.10 -5.64 -18.28
CA GLN A 9 16.45 -6.52 -19.27
C GLN A 9 15.02 -6.06 -19.57
N ASP A 10 14.70 -4.79 -19.30
CA ASP A 10 13.37 -4.19 -19.48
C ASP A 10 12.23 -4.86 -18.68
N VAL A 11 12.59 -5.60 -17.63
CA VAL A 11 11.65 -6.17 -16.67
C VAL A 11 11.54 -5.26 -15.44
N LEU A 12 10.35 -4.76 -15.14
CA LEU A 12 10.13 -3.95 -13.96
C LEU A 12 10.16 -4.84 -12.69
N ALA A 13 11.22 -4.73 -11.91
CA ALA A 13 11.28 -5.34 -10.58
C ALA A 13 10.51 -4.46 -9.57
N MET A 14 9.71 -5.09 -8.71
CA MET A 14 8.76 -4.41 -7.83
C MET A 14 8.77 -5.04 -6.44
N HIS A 15 8.97 -4.20 -5.43
CA HIS A 15 8.68 -4.55 -4.04
C HIS A 15 7.18 -4.32 -3.78
N CYS A 16 6.37 -5.32 -4.09
CA CYS A 16 4.92 -5.26 -3.99
C CYS A 16 4.32 -6.66 -3.81
N SER A 17 3.13 -6.75 -3.25
CA SER A 17 2.30 -7.96 -3.36
C SER A 17 1.53 -7.95 -4.69
N ALA A 18 1.13 -9.11 -5.18
CA ALA A 18 0.31 -9.24 -6.38
C ALA A 18 -0.74 -10.34 -6.26
N ASN A 19 -1.92 -10.08 -6.82
CA ASN A 19 -2.96 -11.08 -6.94
C ASN A 19 -3.68 -11.00 -8.29
N VAL A 20 -4.43 -12.05 -8.63
CA VAL A 20 -5.21 -12.13 -9.86
C VAL A 20 -6.65 -12.53 -9.58
N GLY A 21 -7.59 -11.81 -10.18
CA GLY A 21 -9.02 -12.11 -10.13
C GLY A 21 -9.40 -13.24 -11.08
N LYS A 22 -10.62 -13.75 -10.92
CA LYS A 22 -11.17 -14.84 -11.77
C LYS A 22 -11.23 -14.47 -13.26
N GLY A 23 -11.25 -13.20 -13.59
CA GLY A 23 -11.22 -12.68 -14.97
C GLY A 23 -9.83 -12.51 -15.54
N GLY A 24 -8.76 -12.92 -14.83
CA GLY A 24 -7.36 -12.70 -15.24
C GLY A 24 -6.87 -11.28 -14.97
N ASP A 25 -7.63 -10.47 -14.25
CA ASP A 25 -7.27 -9.10 -13.88
C ASP A 25 -6.25 -9.10 -12.74
N VAL A 26 -5.01 -8.79 -13.04
CA VAL A 26 -3.94 -8.68 -12.05
C VAL A 26 -4.04 -7.33 -11.33
N ALA A 27 -3.76 -7.34 -10.02
CA ALA A 27 -3.58 -6.15 -9.20
C ALA A 27 -2.22 -6.21 -8.47
N LEU A 28 -1.52 -5.07 -8.46
CA LEU A 28 -0.26 -4.87 -7.75
C LEU A 28 -0.50 -3.99 -6.52
N PHE A 29 0.12 -4.33 -5.40
CA PHE A 29 -0.03 -3.62 -4.13
C PHE A 29 1.33 -3.17 -3.62
N PHE A 30 1.66 -1.90 -3.82
CA PHE A 30 2.84 -1.27 -3.25
C PHE A 30 2.51 -0.70 -1.89
N GLY A 31 3.44 -0.79 -0.96
CA GLY A 31 3.26 -0.22 0.37
C GLY A 31 4.36 -0.65 1.34
N LEU A 32 4.67 0.20 2.29
CA LEU A 32 5.63 -0.09 3.35
C LEU A 32 5.00 -0.99 4.43
N SER A 33 5.83 -1.48 5.33
CA SER A 33 5.37 -2.27 6.48
C SER A 33 4.26 -1.54 7.26
N GLY A 34 3.20 -2.25 7.62
CA GLY A 34 2.06 -1.70 8.36
C GLY A 34 0.99 -0.98 7.53
N THR A 35 1.17 -0.84 6.21
CA THR A 35 0.14 -0.26 5.33
C THR A 35 -0.96 -1.24 4.93
N GLY A 36 -0.78 -2.54 5.19
CA GLY A 36 -1.77 -3.57 4.90
C GLY A 36 -1.53 -4.34 3.59
N LYS A 37 -0.32 -4.30 3.03
CA LYS A 37 0.06 -4.96 1.77
C LYS A 37 -0.38 -6.43 1.76
N THR A 38 0.13 -7.25 2.67
CA THR A 38 -0.20 -8.68 2.81
C THR A 38 -1.70 -8.90 3.08
N THR A 39 -2.28 -8.15 4.02
CA THR A 39 -3.70 -8.27 4.42
C THR A 39 -4.67 -7.98 3.27
N LEU A 40 -4.35 -7.03 2.40
CA LEU A 40 -5.24 -6.59 1.32
C LEU A 40 -5.03 -7.38 0.03
N SER A 41 -3.83 -7.92 -0.21
CA SER A 41 -3.55 -8.78 -1.36
C SER A 41 -4.06 -10.21 -1.17
N ALA A 42 -4.09 -10.71 0.07
CA ALA A 42 -4.67 -12.01 0.43
C ALA A 42 -6.21 -11.90 0.55
N ASP A 43 -6.90 -11.91 -0.59
CA ASP A 43 -8.35 -11.90 -0.69
C ASP A 43 -8.84 -13.30 -1.12
N PRO A 44 -9.79 -13.95 -0.40
CA PRO A 44 -10.30 -15.27 -0.76
C PRO A 44 -10.98 -15.34 -2.13
N LYS A 45 -11.35 -14.20 -2.71
CA LYS A 45 -11.94 -14.12 -4.06
C LYS A 45 -10.91 -13.99 -5.19
N ARG A 46 -9.64 -13.75 -4.84
CA ARG A 46 -8.53 -13.54 -5.79
C ARG A 46 -7.39 -14.49 -5.45
N GLN A 47 -6.68 -14.99 -6.44
CA GLN A 47 -5.52 -15.85 -6.21
C GLN A 47 -4.28 -15.01 -5.95
N LEU A 48 -3.53 -15.31 -4.90
CA LEU A 48 -2.26 -14.66 -4.58
C LEU A 48 -1.20 -15.13 -5.59
N ILE A 49 -0.52 -14.19 -6.25
CA ILE A 49 0.66 -14.48 -7.10
C ILE A 49 1.90 -14.52 -6.20
N GLY A 50 2.00 -13.57 -5.28
CA GLY A 50 3.05 -13.49 -4.27
C GLY A 50 2.85 -12.31 -3.32
N ASP A 51 3.63 -12.31 -2.23
CA ASP A 51 3.42 -11.37 -1.14
C ASP A 51 4.30 -10.11 -1.24
N ASP A 52 5.55 -10.21 -1.76
CA ASP A 52 6.50 -9.12 -1.58
C ASP A 52 7.35 -8.73 -2.80
N GLU A 53 7.77 -9.67 -3.64
CA GLU A 53 8.73 -9.40 -4.71
C GLU A 53 8.29 -9.96 -6.06
N HIS A 54 8.07 -9.08 -7.04
CA HIS A 54 7.54 -9.41 -8.35
C HIS A 54 8.30 -8.75 -9.50
N GLY A 55 8.25 -9.41 -10.67
CA GLY A 55 8.67 -8.84 -11.94
C GLY A 55 7.47 -8.64 -12.88
N TRP A 56 7.43 -7.52 -13.59
CA TRP A 56 6.46 -7.25 -14.66
C TRP A 56 7.18 -7.22 -16.01
N THR A 57 7.00 -8.28 -16.79
CA THR A 57 7.55 -8.47 -18.15
C THR A 57 6.61 -7.92 -19.21
N ASP A 58 6.91 -8.18 -20.47
CA ASP A 58 5.99 -7.93 -21.59
C ASP A 58 4.94 -9.04 -21.74
N ASP A 59 5.13 -10.19 -21.09
CA ASP A 59 4.22 -11.34 -21.15
C ASP A 59 3.27 -11.40 -19.93
N GLY A 60 3.64 -10.78 -18.80
CA GLY A 60 2.82 -10.80 -17.60
C GLY A 60 3.59 -10.51 -16.32
N VAL A 61 3.07 -10.99 -15.18
CA VAL A 61 3.63 -10.78 -13.84
C VAL A 61 4.08 -12.10 -13.25
N PHE A 62 5.25 -12.11 -12.62
CA PHE A 62 5.77 -13.29 -11.91
C PHE A 62 6.33 -12.91 -10.53
N ASN A 63 6.21 -13.86 -9.60
CA ASN A 63 6.83 -13.80 -8.29
C ASN A 63 8.25 -14.38 -8.36
N PHE A 64 9.22 -13.76 -7.72
CA PHE A 64 10.57 -14.31 -7.58
C PHE A 64 10.99 -14.55 -6.12
N GLU A 65 10.01 -14.57 -5.21
CA GLU A 65 10.17 -14.93 -3.80
C GLU A 65 9.22 -16.09 -3.44
N GLY A 66 9.75 -17.20 -2.95
CA GLY A 66 8.99 -18.43 -2.72
C GLY A 66 8.16 -18.50 -1.43
N GLY A 67 8.07 -17.43 -0.66
CA GLY A 67 7.42 -17.42 0.65
C GLY A 67 6.76 -16.11 1.03
N CYS A 68 6.19 -16.11 2.23
CA CYS A 68 5.59 -14.94 2.87
C CYS A 68 6.28 -14.66 4.20
N TYR A 69 6.33 -13.38 4.59
CA TYR A 69 6.87 -12.93 5.87
C TYR A 69 5.90 -11.95 6.54
N ALA A 70 4.86 -12.51 7.15
CA ALA A 70 3.74 -11.75 7.69
C ALA A 70 3.96 -11.26 9.11
N LYS A 71 3.45 -10.07 9.45
CA LYS A 71 3.33 -9.58 10.81
C LYS A 71 2.20 -10.31 11.53
N VAL A 72 2.43 -10.81 12.76
CA VAL A 72 1.46 -11.64 13.48
C VAL A 72 1.10 -11.11 14.88
N ILE A 73 1.60 -9.94 15.29
CA ILE A 73 1.14 -9.32 16.53
C ILE A 73 -0.34 -8.95 16.41
N ARG A 74 -1.15 -9.36 17.40
CA ARG A 74 -2.60 -9.13 17.47
C ARG A 74 -3.33 -9.62 16.20
N LEU A 75 -2.82 -10.71 15.61
CA LEU A 75 -3.40 -11.32 14.42
C LEU A 75 -4.77 -11.92 14.75
N SER A 76 -5.79 -11.49 14.02
CA SER A 76 -7.17 -11.92 14.23
C SER A 76 -7.55 -13.07 13.27
N ALA A 77 -7.97 -14.19 13.84
CA ALA A 77 -8.49 -15.30 13.04
C ALA A 77 -9.74 -14.93 12.22
N ASP A 78 -10.52 -13.95 12.69
CA ASP A 78 -11.73 -13.49 11.98
C ASP A 78 -11.43 -12.55 10.82
N ASN A 79 -10.36 -11.74 10.95
CA ASN A 79 -10.00 -10.73 9.95
C ASN A 79 -9.01 -11.26 8.90
N GLU A 80 -8.12 -12.17 9.30
CA GLU A 80 -7.02 -12.70 8.49
C GLU A 80 -6.86 -14.22 8.69
N PRO A 81 -7.91 -15.00 8.42
CA PRO A 81 -7.94 -16.44 8.71
C PRO A 81 -6.83 -17.21 8.01
N GLU A 82 -6.51 -16.88 6.76
CA GLU A 82 -5.49 -17.57 5.97
C GLU A 82 -4.10 -17.42 6.63
N ILE A 83 -3.74 -16.20 7.05
CA ILE A 83 -2.45 -15.94 7.72
C ILE A 83 -2.45 -16.58 9.12
N TYR A 84 -3.57 -16.48 9.86
CA TYR A 84 -3.69 -17.07 11.19
C TYR A 84 -3.46 -18.58 11.16
N ASP A 85 -4.03 -19.28 10.19
CA ASP A 85 -3.89 -20.73 10.05
C ASP A 85 -2.42 -21.13 9.77
N THR A 86 -1.65 -20.32 9.04
CA THR A 86 -0.24 -20.61 8.79
C THR A 86 0.59 -20.65 10.06
N THR A 87 0.25 -19.87 11.10
CA THR A 87 0.99 -19.82 12.37
C THR A 87 1.00 -21.17 13.11
N ARG A 88 0.09 -22.09 12.75
CA ARG A 88 -0.10 -23.41 13.37
C ARG A 88 0.34 -24.56 12.47
N ARG A 89 0.81 -24.26 11.25
CA ARG A 89 1.28 -25.30 10.31
C ARG A 89 2.73 -25.65 10.56
N PHE A 90 3.03 -26.95 10.43
CA PHE A 90 4.41 -27.43 10.44
C PHE A 90 5.19 -26.81 9.26
N GLY A 91 6.38 -26.31 9.53
CA GLY A 91 7.20 -25.64 8.53
C GLY A 91 7.14 -24.11 8.59
N THR A 92 6.20 -23.52 9.32
CA THR A 92 6.22 -22.08 9.61
C THR A 92 7.27 -21.76 10.65
N ILE A 93 8.08 -20.72 10.40
CA ILE A 93 9.04 -20.17 11.35
C ILE A 93 8.41 -18.93 11.99
N LEU A 94 8.33 -18.93 13.32
CA LEU A 94 7.82 -17.82 14.11
C LEU A 94 8.98 -17.05 14.74
N GLU A 95 9.01 -15.73 14.54
CA GLU A 95 9.98 -14.83 15.13
C GLU A 95 9.33 -13.97 16.20
N ASN A 96 9.99 -13.90 17.37
CA ASN A 96 9.58 -13.09 18.52
C ASN A 96 8.20 -13.42 19.10
N VAL A 97 7.55 -14.49 18.62
CA VAL A 97 6.26 -14.95 19.12
C VAL A 97 6.46 -15.70 20.45
N VAL A 98 5.67 -15.33 21.45
CA VAL A 98 5.70 -16.00 22.75
C VAL A 98 4.97 -17.32 22.66
N GLN A 99 5.62 -18.37 23.17
CA GLN A 99 5.02 -19.71 23.32
C GLN A 99 5.05 -20.13 24.79
N ASP A 100 3.91 -20.56 25.32
CA ASP A 100 3.85 -21.18 26.63
C ASP A 100 4.60 -22.52 26.61
N ARG A 101 5.55 -22.68 27.51
CA ARG A 101 6.47 -23.85 27.52
C ARG A 101 5.78 -25.17 27.85
N THR A 102 4.69 -25.13 28.58
CA THR A 102 3.96 -26.30 29.03
C THR A 102 2.89 -26.74 28.05
N SER A 103 2.00 -25.81 27.69
CA SER A 103 0.88 -26.06 26.78
C SER A 103 1.28 -25.97 25.32
N ARG A 104 2.42 -25.39 24.99
CA ARG A 104 2.91 -25.05 23.65
C ARG A 104 1.97 -24.13 22.87
N ARG A 105 1.06 -23.44 23.56
CA ARG A 105 0.18 -22.45 22.93
C ARG A 105 0.96 -21.20 22.55
N LEU A 106 0.69 -20.69 21.37
CA LEU A 106 1.18 -19.42 20.90
C LEU A 106 0.35 -18.30 21.50
N ASP A 107 1.00 -17.24 21.95
CA ASP A 107 0.37 -15.99 22.34
C ASP A 107 0.78 -14.92 21.33
N LEU A 108 -0.15 -14.60 20.41
CA LEU A 108 0.08 -13.61 19.36
C LEU A 108 -0.20 -12.18 19.84
N ASP A 109 -0.73 -12.01 21.06
CA ASP A 109 -0.98 -10.70 21.65
C ASP A 109 0.17 -10.23 22.55
N ASP A 110 1.08 -11.14 22.91
CA ASP A 110 2.18 -10.87 23.83
C ASP A 110 3.38 -10.24 23.09
N ASP A 111 3.63 -8.98 23.42
CA ASP A 111 4.69 -8.16 22.83
C ASP A 111 5.92 -7.99 23.74
N ARG A 112 6.08 -8.85 24.78
CA ARG A 112 7.17 -8.75 25.78
C ARG A 112 8.58 -8.75 25.18
N PHE A 113 8.79 -9.35 24.02
CA PHE A 113 10.08 -9.31 23.33
C PHE A 113 10.14 -8.12 22.37
N THR A 114 9.09 -7.91 21.59
CA THR A 114 8.89 -6.80 20.66
C THR A 114 7.51 -6.92 20.00
N GLU A 115 6.91 -5.80 19.59
CA GLU A 115 5.71 -5.80 18.75
C GLU A 115 6.00 -6.30 17.30
N ASN A 116 7.28 -6.45 16.92
CA ASN A 116 7.66 -6.97 15.59
C ASN A 116 7.71 -8.49 15.60
N THR A 117 6.56 -9.12 15.83
CA THR A 117 6.40 -10.58 15.72
C THR A 117 6.09 -10.95 14.28
N ARG A 118 6.72 -12.02 13.76
CA ARG A 118 6.60 -12.45 12.38
C ARG A 118 6.35 -13.94 12.24
N ALA A 119 5.69 -14.31 11.14
CA ALA A 119 5.62 -15.68 10.65
C ALA A 119 6.18 -15.74 9.23
N ALA A 120 7.19 -16.58 9.02
CA ALA A 120 7.72 -16.90 7.70
C ALA A 120 7.21 -18.28 7.30
N TYR A 121 6.58 -18.39 6.14
CA TYR A 121 5.98 -19.63 5.64
C TYR A 121 6.03 -19.70 4.11
N PRO A 122 6.05 -20.91 3.54
CA PRO A 122 5.98 -21.10 2.09
C PRO A 122 4.69 -20.52 1.50
N LEU A 123 4.77 -20.00 0.28
CA LEU A 123 3.63 -19.35 -0.39
C LEU A 123 2.43 -20.30 -0.55
N ASP A 124 2.67 -21.59 -0.78
CA ASP A 124 1.64 -22.63 -0.94
C ASP A 124 0.87 -22.96 0.36
N PHE A 125 1.26 -22.35 1.50
CA PHE A 125 0.44 -22.40 2.72
C PHE A 125 -0.82 -21.56 2.62
N ILE A 126 -0.84 -20.59 1.74
CA ILE A 126 -2.05 -19.81 1.41
C ILE A 126 -2.92 -20.63 0.45
N PRO A 127 -4.18 -20.93 0.80
CA PRO A 127 -5.01 -21.87 0.03
C PRO A 127 -5.30 -21.44 -1.41
N ASN A 128 -5.30 -20.13 -1.66
CA ASN A 128 -5.70 -19.56 -2.95
C ASN A 128 -4.51 -18.88 -3.63
N VAL A 129 -3.47 -19.65 -3.93
CA VAL A 129 -2.25 -19.20 -4.58
C VAL A 129 -2.19 -19.64 -6.04
N VAL A 130 -1.53 -18.87 -6.89
CA VAL A 130 -1.16 -19.28 -8.25
C VAL A 130 0.01 -20.27 -8.16
N ALA A 131 -0.20 -21.49 -8.63
CA ALA A 131 0.73 -22.61 -8.39
C ALA A 131 2.17 -22.34 -8.85
N ASP A 132 2.33 -21.70 -10.03
CA ASP A 132 3.65 -21.42 -10.62
C ASP A 132 4.16 -20.02 -10.28
N GLY A 133 3.43 -19.24 -9.47
CA GLY A 133 3.78 -17.86 -9.14
C GLY A 133 3.89 -16.93 -10.37
N MET A 134 3.30 -17.31 -11.50
CA MET A 134 3.37 -16.56 -12.75
C MET A 134 1.98 -16.48 -13.42
N VAL A 135 1.67 -15.31 -13.98
CA VAL A 135 0.41 -15.05 -14.69
C VAL A 135 0.71 -14.35 -16.01
N GLU A 136 0.26 -14.95 -17.12
CA GLU A 136 0.36 -14.40 -18.48
C GLU A 136 -0.72 -13.34 -18.73
N SER A 137 -0.80 -12.36 -17.83
CA SER A 137 -1.67 -11.18 -17.98
C SER A 137 -1.08 -9.98 -17.26
N HIS A 138 -1.55 -8.80 -17.69
CA HIS A 138 -1.01 -7.54 -17.19
C HIS A 138 -1.90 -6.94 -16.10
N PRO A 139 -1.30 -6.17 -15.16
CA PRO A 139 -2.05 -5.44 -14.16
C PRO A 139 -3.12 -4.52 -14.77
N LYS A 140 -4.34 -4.67 -14.27
CA LYS A 140 -5.44 -3.74 -14.50
C LYS A 140 -5.46 -2.63 -13.47
N ASN A 141 -4.93 -2.91 -12.27
CA ASN A 141 -4.90 -1.97 -11.18
C ASN A 141 -3.55 -1.99 -10.47
N VAL A 142 -3.02 -0.81 -10.21
CA VAL A 142 -1.85 -0.54 -9.38
C VAL A 142 -2.34 0.19 -8.13
N ILE A 143 -2.10 -0.38 -6.97
CA ILE A 143 -2.54 0.13 -5.68
C ILE A 143 -1.33 0.64 -4.90
N LEU A 144 -1.31 1.94 -4.61
CA LEU A 144 -0.32 2.57 -3.75
C LEU A 144 -0.90 2.69 -2.34
N LEU A 145 -0.46 1.82 -1.43
CA LEU A 145 -0.95 1.80 -0.05
C LEU A 145 -0.19 2.81 0.80
N THR A 146 -0.92 3.60 1.56
CA THR A 146 -0.38 4.48 2.59
C THR A 146 -1.10 4.28 3.91
N CYS A 147 -0.45 4.61 5.01
CA CYS A 147 -1.06 4.71 6.33
C CYS A 147 -0.87 6.15 6.82
N ASP A 148 -1.85 7.03 6.54
CA ASP A 148 -1.76 8.43 6.95
C ASP A 148 -2.20 8.62 8.40
N ALA A 149 -1.25 8.82 9.30
CA ALA A 149 -1.51 9.14 10.70
C ALA A 149 -1.84 10.63 10.94
N GLN A 150 -1.71 11.47 9.92
CA GLN A 150 -2.15 12.87 10.00
C GLN A 150 -3.68 12.97 9.89
N GLY A 151 -4.33 11.97 9.29
CA GLY A 151 -5.78 11.89 9.15
C GLY A 151 -6.35 12.86 8.11
N VAL A 152 -5.57 13.22 7.11
CA VAL A 152 -5.92 14.25 6.11
C VAL A 152 -6.11 13.71 4.71
N LEU A 153 -5.50 12.55 4.39
CA LEU A 153 -5.67 11.93 3.08
C LEU A 153 -6.99 11.17 2.97
N PRO A 154 -7.66 11.20 1.81
CA PRO A 154 -8.86 10.41 1.57
C PRO A 154 -8.57 8.90 1.62
N PRO A 155 -9.58 8.06 1.89
CA PRO A 155 -9.41 6.61 1.99
C PRO A 155 -9.05 5.97 0.65
N ILE A 156 -9.46 6.59 -0.46
CA ILE A 156 -9.09 6.20 -1.82
C ILE A 156 -9.08 7.41 -2.76
N ALA A 157 -8.13 7.41 -3.70
CA ALA A 157 -8.09 8.39 -4.78
C ALA A 157 -7.59 7.72 -6.07
N ARG A 158 -8.11 8.14 -7.22
CA ARG A 158 -7.61 7.76 -8.54
C ARG A 158 -6.49 8.71 -8.94
N LEU A 159 -5.39 8.13 -9.42
CA LEU A 159 -4.21 8.85 -9.87
C LEU A 159 -4.09 8.75 -11.40
N ASP A 160 -3.89 9.86 -12.08
CA ASP A 160 -3.40 9.84 -13.45
C ASP A 160 -1.93 9.36 -13.50
N PRO A 161 -1.36 9.08 -14.68
CA PRO A 161 0.00 8.54 -14.76
C PRO A 161 1.07 9.42 -14.12
N GLU A 162 0.95 10.73 -14.16
CA GLU A 162 1.91 11.67 -13.60
C GLU A 162 1.81 11.73 -12.08
N HIS A 163 0.60 11.78 -11.52
CA HIS A 163 0.36 11.64 -10.09
C HIS A 163 0.83 10.27 -9.58
N ALA A 164 0.59 9.19 -10.35
CA ALA A 164 1.07 7.86 -9.99
C ALA A 164 2.60 7.82 -9.85
N VAL A 165 3.35 8.38 -10.80
CA VAL A 165 4.82 8.48 -10.74
C VAL A 165 5.26 9.30 -9.53
N TYR A 166 4.64 10.47 -9.30
CA TYR A 166 4.99 11.34 -8.18
C TYR A 166 4.80 10.63 -6.83
N HIS A 167 3.63 9.98 -6.64
CA HIS A 167 3.33 9.27 -5.41
C HIS A 167 4.16 7.99 -5.26
N PHE A 168 4.45 7.27 -6.33
CA PHE A 168 5.31 6.10 -6.35
C PHE A 168 6.75 6.44 -5.93
N ILE A 169 7.33 7.51 -6.49
CA ILE A 169 8.66 7.99 -6.08
C ILE A 169 8.65 8.50 -4.64
N SER A 170 7.57 9.17 -4.22
CA SER A 170 7.47 9.65 -2.83
C SER A 170 7.39 8.50 -1.83
N GLY A 171 6.58 7.46 -2.10
CA GLY A 171 6.43 6.30 -1.23
C GLY A 171 6.05 6.68 0.20
N TYR A 172 5.05 7.55 0.35
CA TYR A 172 4.64 8.09 1.65
C TYR A 172 3.90 7.09 2.52
N THR A 173 4.22 7.08 3.80
CA THR A 173 3.42 6.49 4.88
C THR A 173 3.73 7.16 6.22
N SER A 174 2.95 6.84 7.25
CA SER A 174 3.37 7.02 8.64
C SER A 174 3.79 5.67 9.20
N LYS A 175 5.04 5.57 9.66
CA LYS A 175 5.52 4.40 10.40
C LYS A 175 4.82 4.38 11.74
N ILE A 176 4.19 3.27 12.08
CA ILE A 176 3.48 3.07 13.34
C ILE A 176 4.27 2.12 14.23
N ALA A 177 4.04 2.18 15.54
CA ALA A 177 4.68 1.28 16.52
C ALA A 177 4.62 -0.18 16.05
N GLY A 178 5.69 -0.93 16.30
CA GLY A 178 5.82 -2.34 15.92
C GLY A 178 6.07 -2.62 14.43
N THR A 179 6.31 -1.61 13.61
CA THR A 179 6.70 -1.84 12.19
C THR A 179 8.21 -1.93 12.01
N GLU A 180 8.99 -1.23 12.83
CA GLU A 180 10.46 -1.26 12.84
C GLU A 180 10.98 -1.15 14.27
N ILE A 181 12.21 -1.65 14.49
CA ILE A 181 12.88 -1.55 15.80
C ILE A 181 13.21 -0.07 16.07
N GLY A 182 12.95 0.38 17.29
CA GLY A 182 13.30 1.72 17.77
C GLY A 182 12.30 2.81 17.49
N LEU A 183 11.17 2.51 16.83
CA LEU A 183 10.06 3.44 16.71
C LEU A 183 9.40 3.70 18.08
N GLY A 184 9.13 4.97 18.37
CA GLY A 184 8.30 5.37 19.50
C GLY A 184 6.82 4.99 19.34
N ILE A 185 6.02 5.37 20.33
CA ILE A 185 4.56 5.13 20.29
C ILE A 185 3.89 6.02 19.23
N GLU A 186 4.41 7.23 18.99
CA GLU A 186 3.86 8.18 18.03
C GLU A 186 4.27 7.82 16.60
N PRO A 187 3.32 7.87 15.64
CA PRO A 187 3.64 7.63 14.24
C PRO A 187 4.56 8.69 13.65
N GLU A 188 5.54 8.26 12.88
CA GLU A 188 6.48 9.13 12.20
C GLU A 188 6.21 9.17 10.68
N ILE A 189 6.20 10.39 10.10
CA ILE A 189 6.12 10.56 8.64
C ILE A 189 7.38 9.98 8.00
N ALA A 190 7.18 9.08 7.06
CA ALA A 190 8.24 8.43 6.30
C ALA A 190 7.99 8.51 4.79
N PHE A 191 9.08 8.64 4.05
CA PHE A 191 9.11 8.55 2.60
C PHE A 191 10.13 7.48 2.20
N SER A 192 9.75 6.59 1.29
CA SER A 192 10.63 5.53 0.80
C SER A 192 10.39 5.35 -0.70
N ALA A 193 11.33 5.79 -1.50
CA ALA A 193 11.20 5.78 -2.95
C ALA A 193 10.76 4.41 -3.48
N CYS A 194 9.78 4.41 -4.36
CA CYS A 194 9.17 3.22 -4.95
C CYS A 194 8.59 2.24 -3.90
N PHE A 195 8.28 2.71 -2.69
CA PHE A 195 7.88 1.90 -1.53
C PHE A 195 8.89 0.85 -1.09
N GLY A 196 10.14 0.97 -1.52
CA GLY A 196 11.19 -0.03 -1.29
C GLY A 196 12.59 0.56 -1.44
N ALA A 197 12.85 1.79 -0.98
CA ALA A 197 14.13 2.47 -1.17
C ALA A 197 15.37 1.62 -0.84
N PRO A 198 15.41 0.79 0.23
CA PRO A 198 16.55 -0.07 0.53
C PRO A 198 16.83 -1.13 -0.54
N PHE A 199 15.83 -1.47 -1.37
CA PHE A 199 15.92 -2.50 -2.42
C PHE A 199 16.19 -1.91 -3.80
N MET A 200 15.99 -0.60 -3.98
CA MET A 200 16.13 0.10 -5.26
C MET A 200 17.61 0.46 -5.50
N VAL A 201 18.28 -0.30 -6.38
CA VAL A 201 19.71 -0.14 -6.67
C VAL A 201 19.96 0.88 -7.79
N HIS A 202 19.05 0.97 -8.75
CA HIS A 202 19.05 2.04 -9.76
C HIS A 202 18.37 3.30 -9.22
N HIS A 203 18.55 4.41 -9.94
CA HIS A 203 17.84 5.63 -9.60
C HIS A 203 16.31 5.39 -9.61
N PRO A 204 15.53 5.87 -8.62
CA PRO A 204 14.09 5.62 -8.50
C PRO A 204 13.29 5.95 -9.76
N PHE A 205 13.74 6.94 -10.52
CA PHE A 205 13.14 7.31 -11.81
C PHE A 205 13.15 6.17 -12.83
N LYS A 206 14.15 5.30 -12.83
CA LYS A 206 14.18 4.15 -13.74
C LYS A 206 12.98 3.23 -13.52
N TYR A 207 12.69 2.90 -12.27
CA TYR A 207 11.54 2.06 -11.90
C TYR A 207 10.21 2.78 -12.18
N ALA A 208 10.14 4.06 -11.85
CA ALA A 208 8.94 4.87 -12.03
C ALA A 208 8.58 5.08 -13.52
N ASP A 209 9.57 5.30 -14.37
CA ASP A 209 9.38 5.40 -15.84
C ASP A 209 8.93 4.07 -16.42
N MET A 210 9.53 2.96 -15.99
CA MET A 210 9.09 1.62 -16.40
C MET A 210 7.65 1.35 -15.97
N LEU A 211 7.29 1.69 -14.73
CA LEU A 211 5.92 1.58 -14.23
C LEU A 211 4.96 2.41 -15.08
N ARG A 212 5.28 3.68 -15.33
CA ARG A 212 4.47 4.58 -16.15
C ARG A 212 4.28 4.06 -17.57
N ALA A 213 5.36 3.61 -18.19
CA ALA A 213 5.32 3.06 -19.56
C ALA A 213 4.43 1.81 -19.65
N LYS A 214 4.56 0.88 -18.69
CA LYS A 214 3.74 -0.33 -18.62
C LYS A 214 2.28 -0.02 -18.30
N MET A 215 2.00 0.89 -17.36
CA MET A 215 0.64 1.34 -17.08
C MET A 215 -0.04 1.93 -18.32
N ARG A 216 0.64 2.81 -19.06
CA ARG A 216 0.11 3.38 -20.31
C ARG A 216 -0.07 2.32 -21.40
N LYS A 217 0.90 1.43 -21.60
CA LYS A 217 0.83 0.35 -22.58
C LYS A 217 -0.37 -0.57 -22.37
N HIS A 218 -0.67 -0.90 -21.13
CA HIS A 218 -1.70 -1.89 -20.75
C HIS A 218 -3.00 -1.26 -20.22
N GLY A 219 -3.08 0.07 -20.13
CA GLY A 219 -4.28 0.77 -19.67
C GLY A 219 -4.59 0.49 -18.19
N ALA A 220 -3.56 0.35 -17.34
CA ALA A 220 -3.74 0.09 -15.93
C ALA A 220 -4.16 1.35 -15.17
N ASN A 221 -5.18 1.23 -14.31
CA ASN A 221 -5.57 2.27 -13.36
C ASN A 221 -4.59 2.32 -12.19
N CYS A 222 -4.37 3.51 -11.63
CA CYS A 222 -3.61 3.67 -10.39
C CYS A 222 -4.48 4.29 -9.29
N TRP A 223 -4.36 3.72 -8.09
CA TRP A 223 -5.13 4.13 -6.93
C TRP A 223 -4.21 4.38 -5.73
N LEU A 224 -4.38 5.52 -5.08
CA LEU A 224 -3.86 5.73 -3.73
C LEU A 224 -4.90 5.20 -2.74
N VAL A 225 -4.54 4.28 -1.87
CA VAL A 225 -5.42 3.72 -0.83
C VAL A 225 -4.83 3.99 0.54
N ASN A 226 -5.57 4.72 1.36
CA ASN A 226 -5.16 5.10 2.71
C ASN A 226 -5.80 4.19 3.76
N THR A 227 -4.98 3.50 4.53
CA THR A 227 -5.38 2.63 5.65
C THR A 227 -5.16 3.29 7.02
N GLY A 228 -4.87 4.58 7.03
CA GLY A 228 -4.56 5.38 8.22
C GLY A 228 -5.78 5.87 9.00
N TRP A 229 -5.78 7.15 9.36
CA TRP A 229 -6.79 7.76 10.24
C TRP A 229 -7.76 8.66 9.48
N VAL A 230 -8.94 8.88 10.08
CA VAL A 230 -10.00 9.78 9.63
C VAL A 230 -10.66 10.44 10.84
N GLY A 231 -11.22 11.63 10.65
CA GLY A 231 -11.85 12.41 11.73
C GLY A 231 -10.88 13.03 12.73
N GLY A 232 -9.63 13.09 12.39
CA GLY A 232 -8.50 13.55 13.16
C GLY A 232 -7.26 12.73 12.90
N GLY A 233 -6.10 13.22 13.30
CA GLY A 233 -4.86 12.46 13.26
C GLY A 233 -4.79 11.40 14.38
N TRP A 234 -3.67 10.68 14.44
CA TRP A 234 -3.39 9.72 15.50
C TRP A 234 -3.61 10.37 16.89
N GLY A 235 -4.18 9.60 17.80
CA GLY A 235 -4.54 10.08 19.16
C GLY A 235 -5.88 10.82 19.26
N VAL A 236 -6.47 11.28 18.15
CA VAL A 236 -7.76 11.99 18.09
C VAL A 236 -8.74 11.29 17.16
N GLY A 237 -8.34 11.03 15.92
CA GLY A 237 -9.16 10.34 14.93
C GLY A 237 -9.24 8.83 15.15
N LYS A 238 -9.97 8.15 14.28
CA LYS A 238 -10.09 6.69 14.27
C LYS A 238 -9.41 6.14 13.04
N ARG A 239 -8.77 4.98 13.18
CA ARG A 239 -8.22 4.26 12.03
C ARG A 239 -9.37 3.82 11.10
N ILE A 240 -9.20 4.02 9.80
CA ILE A 240 -10.15 3.57 8.78
C ILE A 240 -10.33 2.06 8.95
N SER A 241 -11.59 1.60 9.05
CA SER A 241 -11.84 0.18 9.26
C SER A 241 -11.41 -0.64 8.06
N ILE A 242 -10.86 -1.83 8.29
CA ILE A 242 -10.48 -2.76 7.22
C ILE A 242 -11.67 -3.11 6.32
N ARG A 243 -12.89 -3.12 6.86
CA ARG A 243 -14.13 -3.33 6.10
C ARG A 243 -14.35 -2.23 5.07
N HIS A 244 -14.18 -0.96 5.43
CA HIS A 244 -14.30 0.15 4.49
C HIS A 244 -13.18 0.13 3.45
N THR A 245 -11.95 -0.14 3.87
CA THR A 245 -10.81 -0.27 2.96
C THR A 245 -11.04 -1.38 1.94
N ARG A 246 -11.46 -2.57 2.35
CA ARG A 246 -11.78 -3.69 1.44
C ARG A 246 -12.95 -3.37 0.52
N ASN A 247 -13.99 -2.67 1.00
CA ASN A 247 -15.12 -2.26 0.17
C ASN A 247 -14.68 -1.32 -0.96
N LEU A 248 -13.87 -0.30 -0.64
CA LEU A 248 -13.34 0.65 -1.61
C LEU A 248 -12.37 -0.02 -2.58
N LEU A 249 -11.47 -0.83 -2.07
CA LEU A 249 -10.52 -1.58 -2.88
C LEU A 249 -11.21 -2.53 -3.85
N ASN A 250 -12.16 -3.34 -3.39
CA ASN A 250 -12.92 -4.25 -4.24
C ASN A 250 -13.71 -3.48 -5.31
N ALA A 251 -14.25 -2.30 -4.96
CA ALA A 251 -14.93 -1.46 -5.93
C ALA A 251 -13.99 -0.95 -7.03
N ALA A 252 -12.74 -0.58 -6.67
CA ALA A 252 -11.72 -0.21 -7.64
C ALA A 252 -11.33 -1.39 -8.54
N LEU A 253 -11.05 -2.56 -7.94
CA LEU A 253 -10.64 -3.77 -8.65
C LEU A 253 -11.73 -4.31 -9.60
N GLU A 254 -12.99 -4.17 -9.23
CA GLU A 254 -14.16 -4.61 -10.01
C GLU A 254 -14.66 -3.56 -11.01
N GLY A 255 -13.98 -2.41 -11.17
CA GLY A 255 -14.39 -1.31 -12.07
C GLY A 255 -15.66 -0.55 -11.63
N LYS A 256 -16.13 -0.78 -10.39
CA LYS A 256 -17.35 -0.14 -9.87
C LYS A 256 -17.17 1.35 -9.54
N LEU A 257 -15.94 1.83 -9.57
CA LEU A 257 -15.62 3.24 -9.42
C LEU A 257 -15.52 3.98 -10.77
N ASP A 258 -15.58 3.30 -11.92
CA ASP A 258 -15.40 3.95 -13.23
C ASP A 258 -16.56 4.90 -13.59
N GLY A 259 -17.75 4.65 -13.08
CA GLY A 259 -18.97 5.43 -13.37
C GLY A 259 -19.43 6.38 -12.26
N VAL A 260 -18.64 6.58 -11.21
CA VAL A 260 -19.01 7.49 -10.12
C VAL A 260 -18.54 8.92 -10.38
N GLU A 261 -19.14 9.89 -9.70
CA GLU A 261 -18.64 11.27 -9.71
C GLU A 261 -17.39 11.40 -8.87
N TYR A 262 -16.42 12.16 -9.38
CA TYR A 262 -15.17 12.46 -8.69
C TYR A 262 -15.09 13.94 -8.33
N ARG A 263 -14.49 14.26 -7.17
CA ARG A 263 -14.01 15.60 -6.87
C ARG A 263 -12.50 15.62 -7.01
N LYS A 264 -11.97 16.71 -7.53
CA LYS A 264 -10.53 16.95 -7.55
C LYS A 264 -10.06 17.41 -6.17
N ASP A 265 -9.03 16.75 -5.65
CA ASP A 265 -8.43 17.16 -4.38
C ASP A 265 -7.77 18.54 -4.51
N LYS A 266 -7.94 19.38 -3.49
CA LYS A 266 -7.52 20.78 -3.53
C LYS A 266 -6.01 20.96 -3.54
N LEU A 267 -5.27 20.15 -2.76
CA LEU A 267 -3.82 20.29 -2.62
C LEU A 267 -3.05 19.33 -3.49
N PHE A 268 -3.47 18.07 -3.52
CA PHE A 268 -2.77 17.00 -4.25
C PHE A 268 -3.27 16.82 -5.69
N GLY A 269 -4.44 17.33 -6.04
CA GLY A 269 -4.94 17.32 -7.41
C GLY A 269 -5.46 15.99 -7.93
N PHE A 270 -5.38 14.91 -7.16
CA PHE A 270 -5.91 13.61 -7.53
C PHE A 270 -7.45 13.56 -7.42
N GLU A 271 -8.06 12.52 -8.00
CA GLU A 271 -9.51 12.38 -8.08
C GLU A 271 -10.04 11.49 -6.95
N VAL A 272 -10.94 12.02 -6.13
CA VAL A 272 -11.57 11.33 -5.00
C VAL A 272 -13.02 11.01 -5.34
N PRO A 273 -13.48 9.74 -5.25
CA PRO A 273 -14.87 9.41 -5.50
C PRO A 273 -15.77 10.07 -4.44
N GLN A 274 -16.90 10.66 -4.88
CA GLN A 274 -17.80 11.40 -3.99
C GLN A 274 -18.78 10.49 -3.24
N SER A 275 -19.06 9.31 -3.78
CA SER A 275 -19.96 8.35 -3.16
C SER A 275 -19.54 6.92 -3.37
N ARG A 276 -19.86 6.07 -2.40
CA ARG A 276 -19.76 4.62 -2.49
C ARG A 276 -20.75 3.97 -1.53
N PRO A 277 -21.63 3.05 -1.98
CA PRO A 277 -22.46 2.27 -1.07
C PRO A 277 -21.65 1.59 0.03
N ASP A 278 -22.18 1.55 1.24
CA ASP A 278 -21.56 0.96 2.43
C ASP A 278 -20.29 1.67 2.95
N VAL A 279 -19.93 2.84 2.43
CA VAL A 279 -18.88 3.70 2.98
C VAL A 279 -19.47 5.07 3.31
N PRO A 280 -19.37 5.52 4.56
CA PRO A 280 -19.88 6.84 4.97
C PRO A 280 -19.20 7.99 4.21
N GLU A 281 -19.95 9.03 3.87
CA GLU A 281 -19.43 10.20 3.14
C GLU A 281 -18.33 10.93 3.92
N ASP A 282 -18.42 10.98 5.24
CA ASP A 282 -17.42 11.58 6.13
C ASP A 282 -16.10 10.80 6.16
N VAL A 283 -16.12 9.53 5.78
CA VAL A 283 -14.91 8.73 5.53
C VAL A 283 -14.31 9.08 4.18
N LEU A 284 -15.15 9.25 3.12
CA LEU A 284 -14.69 9.59 1.77
C LEU A 284 -14.13 11.01 1.69
N ASP A 285 -14.65 11.92 2.48
CA ASP A 285 -14.16 13.29 2.59
C ASP A 285 -13.67 13.60 4.02
N PRO A 286 -12.38 13.38 4.32
CA PRO A 286 -11.84 13.66 5.65
C PRO A 286 -12.06 15.09 6.13
N SER A 287 -12.16 16.06 5.22
CA SER A 287 -12.38 17.47 5.60
C SER A 287 -13.71 17.69 6.31
N THR A 288 -14.69 16.80 6.12
CA THR A 288 -16.02 16.89 6.73
C THR A 288 -16.09 16.26 8.10
N SER A 289 -15.24 15.27 8.36
CA SER A 289 -15.21 14.52 9.63
C SER A 289 -14.37 15.17 10.74
N TRP A 290 -13.58 16.18 10.41
CA TRP A 290 -12.80 16.91 11.41
C TRP A 290 -13.66 17.92 12.19
N GLY A 291 -13.55 17.89 13.51
CA GLY A 291 -14.23 18.87 14.38
C GLY A 291 -13.74 20.32 14.18
N ASN A 292 -12.49 20.48 13.76
CA ASN A 292 -11.91 21.79 13.45
C ASN A 292 -11.33 21.77 12.01
N LYS A 293 -12.01 22.47 11.09
CA LYS A 293 -11.62 22.55 9.67
C LYS A 293 -10.31 23.32 9.45
N ASP A 294 -10.01 24.31 10.26
CA ASP A 294 -8.77 25.08 10.13
C ASP A 294 -7.56 24.21 10.49
N GLU A 295 -7.70 23.39 11.52
CA GLU A 295 -6.65 22.45 11.90
C GLU A 295 -6.47 21.35 10.83
N TYR A 296 -7.57 20.86 10.20
CA TYR A 296 -7.49 19.96 9.05
C TYR A 296 -6.63 20.56 7.93
N TRP A 297 -6.97 21.77 7.47
CA TRP A 297 -6.26 22.41 6.38
C TRP A 297 -4.80 22.74 6.72
N LYS A 298 -4.52 23.12 7.96
CA LYS A 298 -3.17 23.35 8.46
C LYS A 298 -2.32 22.08 8.40
N ARG A 299 -2.86 20.94 8.86
CA ARG A 299 -2.15 19.65 8.80
C ARG A 299 -2.01 19.16 7.36
N TYR A 300 -3.02 19.37 6.53
CA TYR A 300 -2.97 18.98 5.14
C TYR A 300 -1.91 19.77 4.37
N ASP A 301 -1.83 21.09 4.58
CA ASP A 301 -0.77 21.92 4.03
C ASP A 301 0.63 21.53 4.54
N ALA A 302 0.73 21.18 5.81
CA ALA A 302 1.99 20.69 6.37
C ALA A 302 2.44 19.37 5.72
N LEU A 303 1.52 18.44 5.46
CA LEU A 303 1.81 17.21 4.74
C LEU A 303 2.23 17.50 3.29
N ALA A 304 1.53 18.39 2.59
CA ALA A 304 1.89 18.82 1.24
C ALA A 304 3.32 19.42 1.20
N ALA A 305 3.68 20.22 2.20
CA ALA A 305 5.03 20.76 2.35
C ALA A 305 6.09 19.65 2.49
N ARG A 306 5.79 18.59 3.25
CA ARG A 306 6.71 17.46 3.45
C ARG A 306 6.92 16.69 2.15
N TYR A 307 5.85 16.47 1.35
CA TYR A 307 5.95 15.85 0.03
C TYR A 307 6.84 16.68 -0.91
N ILE A 308 6.61 18.01 -0.99
CA ILE A 308 7.39 18.92 -1.82
C ILE A 308 8.88 18.89 -1.43
N GLU A 309 9.17 18.92 -0.13
CA GLU A 309 10.54 18.89 0.37
C GLU A 309 11.22 17.57 0.05
N ASN A 310 10.56 16.43 0.32
CA ASN A 310 11.09 15.12 -0.01
C ASN A 310 11.37 14.97 -1.51
N PHE A 311 10.48 15.46 -2.36
CA PHE A 311 10.59 15.29 -3.80
C PHE A 311 11.75 16.06 -4.44
N LYS A 312 12.28 17.09 -3.76
CA LYS A 312 13.48 17.83 -4.23
C LYS A 312 14.69 16.89 -4.45
N HIS A 313 14.79 15.81 -3.69
CA HIS A 313 15.88 14.83 -3.84
C HIS A 313 15.82 14.06 -5.17
N TYR A 314 14.70 14.14 -5.88
CA TYR A 314 14.44 13.42 -7.12
C TYR A 314 14.14 14.34 -8.30
N ALA A 315 14.15 15.66 -8.10
CA ALA A 315 13.70 16.64 -9.10
C ALA A 315 14.54 16.60 -10.39
N ASP A 316 15.85 16.37 -10.26
CA ASP A 316 16.80 16.39 -11.39
C ASP A 316 16.54 15.29 -12.43
N GLY A 317 15.85 14.20 -12.05
CA GLY A 317 15.46 13.12 -12.97
C GLY A 317 14.04 13.25 -13.53
N CYS A 318 13.27 14.27 -13.11
CA CYS A 318 11.84 14.40 -13.38
C CYS A 318 11.49 15.14 -14.67
N THR A 319 10.43 14.68 -15.36
CA THR A 319 9.79 15.47 -16.39
C THR A 319 8.98 16.63 -15.76
N PRO A 320 8.78 17.75 -16.48
CA PRO A 320 7.99 18.88 -15.98
C PRO A 320 6.55 18.47 -15.58
N GLU A 321 5.96 17.51 -16.29
CA GLU A 321 4.60 17.02 -16.03
C GLU A 321 4.52 16.30 -14.68
N VAL A 322 5.51 15.47 -14.34
CA VAL A 322 5.58 14.78 -13.04
C VAL A 322 5.80 15.81 -11.91
N LEU A 323 6.67 16.81 -12.12
CA LEU A 323 6.85 17.87 -11.13
C LEU A 323 5.56 18.67 -10.91
N ALA A 324 4.79 18.94 -11.97
CA ALA A 324 3.52 19.64 -11.90
C ALA A 324 2.40 18.81 -11.21
N ALA A 325 2.51 17.47 -11.19
CA ALA A 325 1.61 16.58 -10.47
C ALA A 325 1.86 16.54 -8.95
N GLY A 326 2.92 17.20 -8.48
CA GLY A 326 3.16 17.35 -7.04
C GLY A 326 2.11 18.24 -6.35
N PRO A 327 1.96 18.09 -5.01
CA PRO A 327 0.98 18.87 -4.27
C PRO A 327 1.33 20.36 -4.26
N LYS A 328 0.31 21.20 -4.10
CA LYS A 328 0.43 22.64 -3.93
C LYS A 328 0.30 23.00 -2.46
N ARG A 329 0.91 24.12 -2.06
CA ARG A 329 0.65 24.70 -0.76
C ARG A 329 -0.74 25.36 -0.74
N LEU A 330 -1.38 25.39 0.42
CA LEU A 330 -2.72 25.95 0.57
C LEU A 330 -2.83 27.39 0.07
N LYS A 331 -1.78 28.21 0.29
CA LYS A 331 -1.69 29.59 -0.22
C LYS A 331 -1.65 29.69 -1.75
N ASP A 332 -1.22 28.63 -2.43
CA ASP A 332 -1.06 28.55 -3.90
C ASP A 332 -2.21 27.79 -4.57
N ALA A 333 -3.05 27.12 -3.78
CA ALA A 333 -4.22 26.36 -4.23
C ALA A 333 -5.45 27.28 -4.27
N LYS A 334 -5.72 27.86 -5.45
CA LYS A 334 -6.92 28.69 -5.71
C LYS A 334 -8.16 27.83 -5.96
#